data_d11132255e5a1b10bb8ffb6f120ef740
#
_entry.id   d11132255e5a1b10bb8ffb6f120ef740
#
_cell.length_a   1.000
_cell.length_b   1.000
_cell.length_c   1.000
_cell.angle_alpha   90.00
_cell.angle_beta   90.00
_cell.angle_gamma   90.00
#
_symmetry.space_group_name_H-M   'P 1'
#
loop_
_entity.id
_entity.type
_entity.pdbx_description
1 polymer ?
#
loop_
_entity_poly.entity_id
_entity_poly.type
_entity_poly.pdbx_seq_one_letter_code
_entity_poly.pdbx_strand_id
1 'polypeptide(L)'
;MTGRVTQRGDTIQVSAELPNIRNNTELWGAQYSRKSADIISLQQQIAGDIAEKLRSRLSGSEKQQVTKQGTKDPQAYELYLKGRYYWNKRMASDINTAISYFNQAIARDPGYALAYSGLADAYGVLPSFSGNPSEAFPKSNAATRRALELDASLAHPHAVLGTNEMD
;
A
#
# COMPACT_ATOMS: atom_id res chain seq x y z
N MET A 1 17.36 -1.59 2.27
CA MET A 1 16.86 -0.60 3.21
C MET A 1 16.39 -1.31 4.45
N THR A 2 16.85 -0.88 5.60
CA THR A 2 16.41 -1.34 6.92
C THR A 2 15.74 -0.19 7.64
N GLY A 3 14.80 -0.47 8.54
CA GLY A 3 14.14 0.56 9.32
C GLY A 3 13.42 -0.01 10.53
N ARG A 4 13.15 0.86 11.50
CA ARG A 4 12.38 0.54 12.70
C ARG A 4 11.28 1.58 12.87
N VAL A 5 10.08 1.10 13.16
CA VAL A 5 8.93 1.93 13.52
C VAL A 5 8.55 1.62 14.96
N THR A 6 8.41 2.65 15.78
CA THR A 6 7.91 2.53 17.16
C THR A 6 6.81 3.55 17.37
N GLN A 7 5.74 3.14 18.04
CA GLN A 7 4.65 4.03 18.44
C GLN A 7 4.61 4.13 19.96
N ARG A 8 4.56 5.34 20.47
CA ARG A 8 4.37 5.64 21.90
C ARG A 8 3.23 6.65 22.04
N GLY A 9 2.09 6.17 22.52
CA GLY A 9 0.87 6.98 22.56
C GLY A 9 0.48 7.46 21.17
N ASP A 10 0.38 8.76 20.97
CA ASP A 10 0.01 9.40 19.71
C ASP A 10 1.24 9.76 18.83
N THR A 11 2.43 9.37 19.23
CA THR A 11 3.67 9.69 18.49
C THR A 11 4.24 8.46 17.82
N ILE A 12 4.49 8.58 16.51
CA ILE A 12 5.20 7.59 15.71
C ILE A 12 6.64 8.06 15.51
N GLN A 13 7.59 7.17 15.82
CA GLN A 13 9.00 7.36 15.54
C GLN A 13 9.43 6.36 14.48
N VAL A 14 10.08 6.84 13.42
CA VAL A 14 10.61 6.03 12.34
C VAL A 14 12.11 6.30 12.23
N SER A 15 12.91 5.24 12.28
CA SER A 15 14.30 5.29 11.83
C SER A 15 14.42 4.52 10.52
N ALA A 16 15.10 5.08 9.53
CA ALA A 16 15.33 4.46 8.25
C ALA A 16 16.80 4.58 7.86
N GLU A 17 17.37 3.50 7.32
CA GLU A 17 18.76 3.41 6.91
C GLU A 17 18.86 2.79 5.52
N LEU A 18 19.74 3.34 4.69
CA LEU A 18 20.07 2.82 3.37
C LEU A 18 21.54 2.40 3.36
N PRO A 19 21.87 1.11 3.58
CA PRO A 19 23.24 0.65 3.51
C PRO A 19 23.69 0.47 2.05
N ASN A 20 24.97 0.71 1.81
CA ASN A 20 25.64 0.29 0.58
C ASN A 20 26.03 -1.18 0.71
N ILE A 21 25.37 -2.04 -0.07
CA ILE A 21 25.58 -3.49 -0.02
C ILE A 21 26.95 -3.93 -0.54
N ARG A 22 27.72 -3.06 -1.23
CA ARG A 22 29.05 -3.42 -1.77
C ARG A 22 30.16 -3.26 -0.74
N ASN A 23 30.06 -2.30 0.15
CA ASN A 23 31.12 -1.98 1.12
C ASN A 23 30.60 -1.83 2.56
N ASN A 24 29.34 -2.17 2.81
CA ASN A 24 28.68 -2.13 4.11
C ASN A 24 28.78 -0.76 4.83
N THR A 25 28.89 0.33 4.07
CA THR A 25 28.83 1.70 4.61
C THR A 25 27.40 2.22 4.56
N GLU A 26 27.04 3.09 5.48
CA GLU A 26 25.75 3.78 5.47
C GLU A 26 25.77 4.84 4.36
N LEU A 27 24.84 4.73 3.39
CA LEU A 27 24.61 5.73 2.35
C LEU A 27 23.73 6.87 2.84
N TRP A 28 22.80 6.56 3.72
CA TRP A 28 21.85 7.50 4.30
C TRP A 28 21.15 6.87 5.50
N GLY A 29 20.96 7.69 6.54
CA GLY A 29 20.13 7.37 7.70
C GLY A 29 19.37 8.60 8.15
N ALA A 30 18.13 8.42 8.58
CA ALA A 30 17.31 9.47 9.15
C ALA A 30 16.38 8.95 10.23
N GLN A 31 16.03 9.85 11.16
CA GLN A 31 15.05 9.61 12.21
C GLN A 31 13.94 10.66 12.10
N TYR A 32 12.72 10.17 12.16
CA TYR A 32 11.51 10.99 12.09
C TYR A 32 10.68 10.78 13.33
N SER A 33 10.03 11.84 13.83
CA SER A 33 9.07 11.78 14.92
C SER A 33 7.89 12.68 14.58
N ARG A 34 6.68 12.11 14.52
CA ARG A 34 5.44 12.80 14.15
C ARG A 34 4.25 12.24 14.92
N LYS A 35 3.17 13.01 14.99
CA LYS A 35 1.89 12.51 15.51
C LYS A 35 1.28 11.51 14.53
N SER A 36 0.48 10.57 15.05
CA SER A 36 -0.22 9.57 14.22
C SER A 36 -1.12 10.21 13.16
N ALA A 37 -1.70 11.37 13.45
CA ALA A 37 -2.51 12.13 12.50
C ALA A 37 -1.70 12.62 11.27
N ASP A 38 -0.39 12.77 11.41
CA ASP A 38 0.50 13.28 10.38
C ASP A 38 1.21 12.15 9.60
N ILE A 39 0.74 10.91 9.72
CA ILE A 39 1.39 9.73 9.12
C ILE A 39 1.55 9.86 7.60
N ILE A 40 0.61 10.51 6.92
CA ILE A 40 0.66 10.73 5.48
C ILE A 40 1.82 11.67 5.11
N SER A 41 1.93 12.80 5.82
CA SER A 41 3.01 13.76 5.59
C SER A 41 4.38 13.17 5.92
N LEU A 42 4.46 12.34 6.97
CA LEU A 42 5.67 11.61 7.34
C LEU A 42 6.11 10.65 6.22
N GLN A 43 5.18 9.88 5.66
CA GLN A 43 5.49 8.97 4.57
C GLN A 43 5.95 9.73 3.32
N GLN A 44 5.31 10.84 2.96
CA GLN A 44 5.75 11.69 1.84
C GLN A 44 7.15 12.23 2.05
N GLN A 45 7.45 12.68 3.25
CA GLN A 45 8.78 13.18 3.60
C GLN A 45 9.83 12.07 3.45
N ILE A 46 9.61 10.89 4.04
CA ILE A 46 10.53 9.75 3.93
C ILE A 46 10.75 9.35 2.47
N ALA A 47 9.66 9.23 1.70
CA ALA A 47 9.73 8.88 0.29
C ALA A 47 10.49 9.92 -0.53
N GLY A 48 10.27 11.21 -0.26
CA GLY A 48 10.98 12.32 -0.88
C GLY A 48 12.48 12.30 -0.58
N ASP A 49 12.84 12.12 0.70
CA ASP A 49 14.23 12.09 1.15
C ASP A 49 15.00 10.90 0.53
N ILE A 50 14.35 9.72 0.45
CA ILE A 50 14.92 8.55 -0.23
C ILE A 50 15.08 8.80 -1.72
N ALA A 51 14.04 9.34 -2.39
CA ALA A 51 14.06 9.64 -3.81
C ALA A 51 15.15 10.68 -4.16
N GLU A 52 15.37 11.68 -3.29
CA GLU A 52 16.44 12.65 -3.47
C GLU A 52 17.84 12.01 -3.39
N LYS A 53 18.05 11.11 -2.43
CA LYS A 53 19.32 10.37 -2.31
C LYS A 53 19.56 9.40 -3.46
N LEU A 54 18.50 8.86 -4.06
CA LEU A 54 18.56 8.02 -5.25
C LEU A 54 18.47 8.83 -6.55
N ARG A 55 18.49 10.15 -6.49
CA ARG A 55 18.18 11.11 -7.55
C ARG A 55 18.91 10.87 -8.89
N SER A 56 20.08 10.29 -8.87
CA SER A 56 20.84 9.98 -10.08
C SER A 56 20.30 8.76 -10.85
N ARG A 57 19.33 8.02 -10.28
CA ARG A 57 18.83 6.76 -10.84
C ARG A 57 17.32 6.74 -11.10
N LEU A 58 16.55 7.71 -10.60
CA LEU A 58 15.10 7.77 -10.77
C LEU A 58 14.72 8.85 -11.78
N SER A 59 13.87 8.49 -12.76
CA SER A 59 13.23 9.43 -13.68
C SER A 59 12.19 10.32 -12.96
N GLY A 60 11.75 11.40 -13.59
CA GLY A 60 10.74 12.30 -13.02
C GLY A 60 9.40 11.61 -12.72
N SER A 61 8.98 10.67 -13.59
CA SER A 61 7.76 9.86 -13.41
C SER A 61 7.87 8.89 -12.25
N GLU A 62 9.02 8.23 -12.06
CA GLU A 62 9.27 7.32 -10.93
C GLU A 62 9.25 8.05 -9.58
N LYS A 63 9.75 9.31 -9.53
CA LYS A 63 9.67 10.13 -8.32
C LYS A 63 8.22 10.44 -7.92
N GLN A 64 7.36 10.76 -8.90
CA GLN A 64 5.94 11.01 -8.64
C GLN A 64 5.23 9.76 -8.13
N GLN A 65 5.54 8.58 -8.65
CA GLN A 65 4.95 7.31 -8.20
C GLN A 65 5.35 6.96 -6.77
N VAL A 66 6.62 7.15 -6.38
CA VAL A 66 7.11 6.88 -5.02
C VAL A 66 6.45 7.77 -3.96
N THR A 67 6.06 9.00 -4.31
CA THR A 67 5.43 9.96 -3.39
C THR A 67 3.90 9.92 -3.42
N LYS A 68 3.28 9.17 -4.34
CA LYS A 68 1.83 9.14 -4.53
C LYS A 68 1.16 8.21 -3.51
N GLN A 69 0.30 8.74 -2.66
CA GLN A 69 -0.39 7.98 -1.60
C GLN A 69 -1.85 7.66 -1.89
N GLY A 70 -2.45 8.35 -2.83
CA GLY A 70 -3.82 8.11 -3.28
C GLY A 70 -4.94 8.61 -2.36
N THR A 71 -4.66 8.98 -1.11
CA THR A 71 -5.65 9.60 -0.20
C THR A 71 -5.06 10.72 0.65
N LYS A 72 -5.90 11.68 1.04
CA LYS A 72 -5.58 12.74 2.02
C LYS A 72 -6.20 12.48 3.39
N ASP A 73 -7.04 11.44 3.53
CA ASP A 73 -7.68 11.06 4.79
C ASP A 73 -6.75 10.12 5.59
N PRO A 74 -6.19 10.56 6.75
CA PRO A 74 -5.30 9.74 7.56
C PRO A 74 -5.96 8.45 8.07
N GLN A 75 -7.28 8.49 8.33
CA GLN A 75 -8.01 7.32 8.82
C GLN A 75 -8.25 6.30 7.69
N ALA A 76 -8.56 6.76 6.47
CA ALA A 76 -8.64 5.89 5.31
C ALA A 76 -7.28 5.20 5.04
N TYR A 77 -6.19 5.96 5.17
CA TYR A 77 -4.84 5.41 5.03
C TYR A 77 -4.51 4.37 6.10
N GLU A 78 -4.81 4.66 7.37
CA GLU A 78 -4.60 3.70 8.47
C GLU A 78 -5.38 2.40 8.25
N LEU A 79 -6.65 2.50 7.82
CA LEU A 79 -7.48 1.34 7.50
C LEU A 79 -6.89 0.53 6.34
N TYR A 80 -6.42 1.19 5.29
CA TYR A 80 -5.72 0.53 4.19
C TYR A 80 -4.47 -0.23 4.67
N LEU A 81 -3.64 0.38 5.53
CA LEU A 81 -2.45 -0.29 6.09
C LEU A 81 -2.82 -1.51 6.92
N LYS A 82 -3.91 -1.46 7.71
CA LYS A 82 -4.44 -2.62 8.44
C LYS A 82 -4.87 -3.71 7.45
N GLY A 83 -5.58 -3.35 6.38
CA GLY A 83 -5.95 -4.28 5.32
C GLY A 83 -4.71 -4.97 4.71
N ARG A 84 -3.68 -4.21 4.36
CA ARG A 84 -2.41 -4.75 3.84
C ARG A 84 -1.69 -5.66 4.84
N TYR A 85 -1.70 -5.31 6.11
CA TYR A 85 -1.12 -6.14 7.16
C TYR A 85 -1.78 -7.52 7.24
N TYR A 86 -3.13 -7.57 7.28
CA TYR A 86 -3.87 -8.82 7.34
C TYR A 86 -3.74 -9.62 6.03
N TRP A 87 -3.79 -8.97 4.88
CA TRP A 87 -3.59 -9.63 3.59
C TRP A 87 -2.22 -10.33 3.50
N ASN A 88 -1.16 -9.74 4.05
CA ASN A 88 0.19 -10.30 4.05
C ASN A 88 0.34 -11.56 4.92
N LYS A 89 -0.53 -11.79 5.89
CA LYS A 89 -0.49 -13.00 6.74
C LYS A 89 -0.89 -14.28 5.99
N ARG A 90 -1.61 -14.16 4.88
CA ARG A 90 -1.98 -15.28 4.01
C ARG A 90 -2.72 -16.42 4.71
N MET A 91 -3.65 -16.09 5.62
CA MET A 91 -4.56 -17.06 6.27
C MET A 91 -6.01 -16.72 5.90
N ALA A 92 -6.88 -17.72 5.78
CA ALA A 92 -8.28 -17.52 5.37
C ALA A 92 -9.02 -16.46 6.18
N SER A 93 -8.93 -16.52 7.52
CA SER A 93 -9.54 -15.54 8.42
C SER A 93 -8.97 -14.13 8.24
N ASP A 94 -7.66 -14.04 7.97
CA ASP A 94 -6.97 -12.77 7.80
C ASP A 94 -7.32 -12.11 6.46
N ILE A 95 -7.55 -12.90 5.39
CA ILE A 95 -8.01 -12.36 4.10
C ILE A 95 -9.41 -11.72 4.23
N ASN A 96 -10.35 -12.36 4.95
CA ASN A 96 -11.66 -11.76 5.22
C ASN A 96 -11.54 -10.47 6.07
N THR A 97 -10.63 -10.46 7.02
CA THR A 97 -10.34 -9.27 7.84
C THR A 97 -9.73 -8.15 6.98
N ALA A 98 -8.85 -8.49 6.04
CA ALA A 98 -8.29 -7.53 5.09
C ALA A 98 -9.38 -6.90 4.21
N ILE A 99 -10.30 -7.72 3.66
CA ILE A 99 -11.46 -7.26 2.87
C ILE A 99 -12.29 -6.24 3.69
N SER A 100 -12.55 -6.54 4.98
CA SER A 100 -13.27 -5.62 5.85
C SER A 100 -12.56 -4.28 6.01
N TYR A 101 -11.26 -4.27 6.23
CA TYR A 101 -10.49 -3.04 6.37
C TYR A 101 -10.41 -2.23 5.07
N PHE A 102 -10.22 -2.88 3.91
CA PHE A 102 -10.25 -2.18 2.62
C PHE A 102 -11.62 -1.55 2.35
N ASN A 103 -12.72 -2.24 2.66
CA ASN A 103 -14.06 -1.67 2.53
C ASN A 103 -14.27 -0.48 3.47
N GLN A 104 -13.76 -0.51 4.69
CA GLN A 104 -13.81 0.62 5.61
C GLN A 104 -12.99 1.81 5.09
N ALA A 105 -11.81 1.56 4.49
CA ALA A 105 -11.00 2.60 3.87
C ALA A 105 -11.74 3.26 2.70
N ILE A 106 -12.41 2.46 1.85
CA ILE A 106 -13.23 2.93 0.72
C ILE A 106 -14.45 3.73 1.22
N ALA A 107 -15.09 3.31 2.31
CA ALA A 107 -16.21 4.03 2.90
C ALA A 107 -15.79 5.42 3.43
N ARG A 108 -14.55 5.55 3.91
CA ARG A 108 -13.97 6.82 4.35
C ARG A 108 -13.57 7.72 3.20
N ASP A 109 -12.93 7.15 2.18
CA ASP A 109 -12.52 7.86 0.97
C ASP A 109 -12.86 7.02 -0.28
N PRO A 110 -14.02 7.28 -0.91
CA PRO A 110 -14.43 6.58 -2.14
C PRO A 110 -13.53 6.84 -3.36
N GLY A 111 -12.62 7.80 -3.27
CA GLY A 111 -11.60 8.11 -4.28
C GLY A 111 -10.28 7.37 -4.08
N TYR A 112 -10.16 6.54 -3.04
CA TYR A 112 -8.90 5.90 -2.68
C TYR A 112 -8.58 4.68 -3.55
N ALA A 113 -7.95 4.90 -4.70
CA ALA A 113 -7.62 3.86 -5.69
C ALA A 113 -6.84 2.67 -5.11
N LEU A 114 -5.86 2.90 -4.20
CA LEU A 114 -5.08 1.83 -3.59
C LEU A 114 -5.92 0.92 -2.67
N ALA A 115 -6.98 1.44 -2.04
CA ALA A 115 -7.87 0.61 -1.24
C ALA A 115 -8.70 -0.34 -2.12
N TYR A 116 -9.14 0.11 -3.30
CA TYR A 116 -9.77 -0.77 -4.29
C TYR A 116 -8.79 -1.80 -4.84
N SER A 117 -7.54 -1.43 -5.12
CA SER A 117 -6.51 -2.38 -5.53
C SER A 117 -6.27 -3.45 -4.46
N GLY A 118 -6.15 -3.07 -3.18
CA GLY A 118 -6.01 -4.02 -2.08
C GLY A 118 -7.24 -4.93 -1.91
N LEU A 119 -8.44 -4.41 -2.14
CA LEU A 119 -9.68 -5.18 -2.13
C LEU A 119 -9.71 -6.20 -3.27
N ALA A 120 -9.27 -5.81 -4.47
CA ALA A 120 -9.15 -6.70 -5.62
C ALA A 120 -8.19 -7.86 -5.34
N ASP A 121 -7.01 -7.55 -4.77
CA ASP A 121 -6.02 -8.56 -4.35
C ASP A 121 -6.60 -9.57 -3.37
N ALA A 122 -7.35 -9.06 -2.38
CA ALA A 122 -7.94 -9.91 -1.35
C ALA A 122 -9.01 -10.84 -1.91
N TYR A 123 -9.89 -10.36 -2.80
CA TYR A 123 -10.85 -11.20 -3.50
C TYR A 123 -10.19 -12.16 -4.48
N GLY A 124 -9.12 -11.75 -5.19
CA GLY A 124 -8.41 -12.60 -6.15
C GLY A 124 -7.76 -13.82 -5.50
N VAL A 125 -7.27 -13.70 -4.25
CA VAL A 125 -6.65 -14.83 -3.53
C VAL A 125 -7.65 -15.61 -2.66
N LEU A 126 -8.83 -15.09 -2.39
CA LEU A 126 -9.83 -15.71 -1.50
C LEU A 126 -10.19 -17.16 -1.90
N PRO A 127 -10.36 -17.51 -3.19
CA PRO A 127 -10.66 -18.88 -3.61
C PRO A 127 -9.59 -19.89 -3.20
N SER A 128 -8.32 -19.48 -3.10
CA SER A 128 -7.23 -20.37 -2.67
C SER A 128 -7.32 -20.78 -1.19
N PHE A 129 -8.17 -20.14 -0.40
CA PHE A 129 -8.31 -20.42 1.02
C PHE A 129 -9.69 -21.01 1.40
N SER A 130 -10.78 -20.40 0.96
CA SER A 130 -12.13 -20.84 1.36
C SER A 130 -13.24 -20.21 0.52
N GLY A 131 -12.90 -19.36 -0.46
CA GLY A 131 -13.89 -18.63 -1.25
C GLY A 131 -14.41 -19.43 -2.45
N ASN A 132 -15.64 -19.14 -2.84
CA ASN A 132 -16.17 -19.63 -4.11
C ASN A 132 -15.61 -18.75 -5.26
N PRO A 133 -14.88 -19.33 -6.25
CA PRO A 133 -14.32 -18.57 -7.35
C PRO A 133 -15.39 -17.77 -8.13
N SER A 134 -16.56 -18.36 -8.36
CA SER A 134 -17.65 -17.69 -9.11
C SER A 134 -18.22 -16.45 -8.40
N GLU A 135 -17.98 -16.28 -7.11
CA GLU A 135 -18.35 -15.09 -6.35
C GLU A 135 -17.18 -14.12 -6.15
N ALA A 136 -15.99 -14.67 -5.96
CA ALA A 136 -14.81 -13.89 -5.61
C ALA A 136 -14.23 -13.15 -6.84
N PHE A 137 -14.07 -13.83 -7.98
CA PHE A 137 -13.47 -13.21 -9.17
C PHE A 137 -14.27 -12.04 -9.74
N PRO A 138 -15.61 -12.08 -9.84
CA PRO A 138 -16.39 -10.91 -10.25
C PRO A 138 -16.19 -9.71 -9.31
N LYS A 139 -16.06 -9.92 -7.99
CA LYS A 139 -15.79 -8.86 -7.02
C LYS A 139 -14.37 -8.32 -7.17
N SER A 140 -13.38 -9.20 -7.40
CA SER A 140 -12.01 -8.80 -7.70
C SER A 140 -11.96 -7.92 -8.96
N ASN A 141 -12.58 -8.36 -10.05
CA ASN A 141 -12.62 -7.62 -11.32
C ASN A 141 -13.33 -6.25 -11.18
N ALA A 142 -14.43 -6.19 -10.45
CA ALA A 142 -15.13 -4.93 -10.19
C ALA A 142 -14.25 -3.94 -9.41
N ALA A 143 -13.59 -4.40 -8.36
CA ALA A 143 -12.67 -3.59 -7.56
C ALA A 143 -11.46 -3.14 -8.39
N THR A 144 -10.91 -4.03 -9.24
CA THR A 144 -9.81 -3.72 -10.15
C THR A 144 -10.18 -2.61 -11.15
N ARG A 145 -11.33 -2.74 -11.82
CA ARG A 145 -11.80 -1.70 -12.76
C ARG A 145 -11.95 -0.36 -12.05
N ARG A 146 -12.55 -0.37 -10.85
CA ARG A 146 -12.70 0.85 -10.08
C ARG A 146 -11.37 1.48 -9.67
N ALA A 147 -10.37 0.69 -9.29
CA ALA A 147 -9.03 1.18 -9.00
C ALA A 147 -8.40 1.88 -10.21
N LEU A 148 -8.54 1.29 -11.42
CA LEU A 148 -8.00 1.84 -12.66
C LEU A 148 -8.74 3.09 -13.15
N GLU A 149 -10.06 3.17 -12.94
CA GLU A 149 -10.85 4.39 -13.21
C GLU A 149 -10.34 5.57 -12.37
N LEU A 150 -9.99 5.32 -11.10
CA LEU A 150 -9.50 6.33 -10.17
C LEU A 150 -8.02 6.67 -10.41
N ASP A 151 -7.21 5.70 -10.80
CA ASP A 151 -5.81 5.87 -11.10
C ASP A 151 -5.31 4.84 -12.12
N ALA A 152 -5.34 5.23 -13.40
CA ALA A 152 -4.88 4.40 -14.51
C ALA A 152 -3.37 4.07 -14.50
N SER A 153 -2.58 4.72 -13.64
CA SER A 153 -1.13 4.46 -13.52
C SER A 153 -0.80 3.28 -12.59
N LEU A 154 -1.80 2.67 -11.94
CA LEU A 154 -1.60 1.52 -11.06
C LEU A 154 -1.27 0.27 -11.89
N ALA A 155 -0.04 -0.22 -11.80
CA ALA A 155 0.41 -1.39 -12.56
C ALA A 155 -0.21 -2.71 -12.05
N HIS A 156 -0.38 -2.85 -10.74
CA HIS A 156 -0.82 -4.10 -10.13
C HIS A 156 -2.27 -4.50 -10.49
N PRO A 157 -3.26 -3.59 -10.49
CA PRO A 157 -4.60 -3.89 -10.98
C PRO A 157 -4.66 -4.41 -12.43
N HIS A 158 -3.80 -3.92 -13.32
CA HIS A 158 -3.72 -4.43 -14.69
C HIS A 158 -3.31 -5.91 -14.73
N ALA A 159 -2.38 -6.33 -13.87
CA ALA A 159 -1.97 -7.73 -13.77
C ALA A 159 -3.10 -8.63 -13.25
N VAL A 160 -3.90 -8.15 -12.29
CA VAL A 160 -5.05 -8.91 -11.75
C VAL A 160 -6.13 -9.14 -12.81
N LEU A 161 -6.46 -8.14 -13.64
CA LEU A 161 -7.41 -8.32 -14.75
C LEU A 161 -6.91 -9.36 -15.74
N GLY A 162 -5.64 -9.28 -16.15
CA GLY A 162 -5.07 -10.23 -17.11
C GLY A 162 -5.10 -11.68 -16.64
N THR A 163 -4.96 -11.93 -15.34
CA THR A 163 -5.04 -13.30 -14.79
C THR A 163 -6.47 -13.82 -14.66
N ASN A 164 -7.44 -12.95 -14.37
CA ASN A 164 -8.84 -13.34 -14.17
C ASN A 164 -9.63 -13.48 -15.48
N GLU A 165 -9.12 -12.96 -16.60
CA GLU A 165 -9.74 -13.06 -17.93
C GLU A 165 -9.24 -14.28 -18.74
N MET A 166 -8.24 -15.01 -18.22
CA MET A 166 -7.67 -16.19 -18.89
C MET A 166 -8.35 -17.52 -18.50
N ASP A 167 -9.32 -17.52 -17.60
CA ASP A 167 -10.15 -18.65 -17.18
C ASP A 167 -11.61 -18.49 -17.70
#